data_6e166c07c5a0dd61682cff5565809cc0
#
_entry.id   6e166c07c5a0dd61682cff5565809cc0
#
_cell.length_a   1.000
_cell.length_b   1.000
_cell.length_c   1.000
_cell.angle_alpha   90.00
_cell.angle_beta   90.00
_cell.angle_gamma   90.00
#
_symmetry.space_group_name_H-M   'P 1'
#
loop_
_entity.id
_entity.type
_entity.pdbx_description
1 polymer ?
#
loop_
_entity_poly.entity_id
_entity_poly.type
_entity_poly.pdbx_seq_one_letter_code
_entity_poly.pdbx_strand_id
1 'polypeptide(L)'
;MDIRPPRPNAAREKTPEPPIKPVLLENMPVLSTSKRRKTLTLTLAGLAVVLLGATTSTALWYSWAIGAPSDEERQVRVVVEPGDTATGIAETLHEHDLIRSKLAFNVYTQLTGTRSKLQAGGYVLSPNQDVSSIVDHMVSGETDEIDLTIPPGLTLDELRKSFFADGFSEAEIDQAFSASYDHPLLASRPAGADLEGYIYPETYRMNANQTLGELLERSFDEFYRVLEEKKYLEEYQKRGLSIHQAVTLASIVQKEVTNPTDQKQVAQVFLKRLNDGMMLGSDVTFIYAAEQMGAEATPGLDSPYNTRKVSGLPPGPIANMNPSALEAVAFPAGGDYLYFVAGDGPDAGKTFFARTEAEHEANITAHCRTLCN
;
A
#
# COMPACT_ATOMS: atom_id res chain seq x y z
N MET A 1 84.85 -5.35 -81.91
CA MET A 1 86.24 -5.15 -81.38
C MET A 1 86.28 -5.91 -80.09
N ASP A 2 86.67 -7.07 -80.12
CA ASP A 2 88.06 -7.51 -79.83
C ASP A 2 88.37 -7.19 -78.32
N ILE A 3 88.71 -8.09 -77.46
CA ILE A 3 89.60 -9.27 -77.48
C ILE A 3 89.76 -9.82 -76.08
N ARG A 4 89.76 -11.14 -75.97
CA ARG A 4 90.63 -12.01 -75.24
C ARG A 4 90.77 -11.98 -73.65
N PRO A 5 90.83 -13.13 -73.10
CA PRO A 5 91.03 -13.33 -71.61
C PRO A 5 92.54 -13.38 -71.24
N PRO A 6 92.88 -13.26 -70.02
CA PRO A 6 94.17 -13.72 -69.53
C PRO A 6 94.09 -14.99 -68.69
N ARG A 7 95.12 -15.69 -68.72
CA ARG A 7 95.38 -17.06 -68.22
C ARG A 7 95.66 -17.15 -66.75
N PRO A 8 95.67 -18.39 -66.21
CA PRO A 8 95.61 -18.72 -64.78
C PRO A 8 96.99 -18.56 -64.09
N ASN A 9 97.02 -18.32 -62.82
CA ASN A 9 98.24 -18.37 -62.05
C ASN A 9 98.08 -19.31 -60.83
N ALA A 10 98.90 -20.25 -60.86
CA ALA A 10 99.71 -20.93 -59.86
C ALA A 10 99.05 -21.27 -58.45
N ALA A 11 99.10 -22.55 -58.26
CA ALA A 11 98.88 -23.20 -56.99
C ALA A 11 99.75 -22.68 -55.85
N ARG A 12 99.13 -22.26 -54.76
CA ARG A 12 99.82 -22.15 -53.46
C ARG A 12 99.54 -23.38 -52.64
N GLU A 13 100.57 -24.01 -52.26
CA GLU A 13 100.70 -25.09 -51.34
C GLU A 13 100.00 -24.88 -50.03
N LYS A 14 99.10 -25.74 -49.63
CA LYS A 14 98.38 -25.70 -48.29
C LYS A 14 99.31 -26.37 -47.27
N THR A 15 99.72 -25.59 -46.32
CA THR A 15 100.28 -26.07 -45.06
C THR A 15 99.23 -26.79 -44.26
N PRO A 16 99.51 -27.99 -43.66
CA PRO A 16 98.49 -28.70 -42.87
C PRO A 16 98.21 -28.00 -41.57
N GLU A 17 96.96 -27.73 -41.29
CA GLU A 17 96.46 -27.26 -39.98
C GLU A 17 96.65 -28.36 -38.93
N PRO A 18 97.03 -27.99 -37.68
CA PRO A 18 97.16 -28.96 -36.60
C PRO A 18 95.77 -29.50 -36.18
N PRO A 19 95.66 -30.67 -35.66
CA PRO A 19 94.38 -31.30 -35.30
C PRO A 19 93.71 -30.56 -34.20
N ILE A 20 92.44 -30.21 -34.44
CA ILE A 20 91.55 -29.56 -33.43
C ILE A 20 91.28 -30.64 -32.39
N LYS A 21 91.74 -30.36 -31.18
CA LYS A 21 91.36 -31.18 -30.00
C LYS A 21 89.86 -31.04 -29.74
N PRO A 22 89.14 -32.18 -29.51
CA PRO A 22 87.70 -32.04 -29.12
C PRO A 22 87.64 -31.31 -27.79
N VAL A 23 86.92 -30.19 -27.79
CA VAL A 23 86.53 -29.53 -26.56
C VAL A 23 85.45 -30.40 -25.89
N LEU A 24 85.84 -31.03 -24.81
CA LEU A 24 84.90 -31.71 -23.90
C LEU A 24 83.91 -30.66 -23.42
N LEU A 25 82.69 -30.71 -23.95
CA LEU A 25 81.50 -30.04 -23.41
C LEU A 25 81.07 -30.74 -22.12
N GLU A 26 81.96 -30.72 -21.11
CA GLU A 26 81.60 -31.10 -19.72
C GLU A 26 81.18 -29.85 -18.98
N ASN A 27 79.95 -29.90 -18.49
CA ASN A 27 79.28 -28.89 -17.64
C ASN A 27 78.47 -27.78 -18.35
N MET A 28 77.59 -28.15 -19.28
CA MET A 28 76.38 -27.35 -19.43
C MET A 28 75.37 -27.86 -18.36
N PRO A 29 74.83 -26.97 -17.46
CA PRO A 29 73.80 -27.40 -16.56
C PRO A 29 72.56 -27.76 -17.39
N VAL A 30 72.16 -29.03 -17.39
CA VAL A 30 70.88 -29.48 -17.91
C VAL A 30 69.79 -28.81 -17.08
N LEU A 31 69.25 -27.71 -17.56
CA LEU A 31 68.08 -27.08 -16.95
C LEU A 31 66.98 -28.11 -16.92
N SER A 32 66.74 -28.68 -15.73
CA SER A 32 65.72 -29.68 -15.48
C SER A 32 64.33 -29.10 -15.86
N THR A 33 63.89 -29.31 -17.08
CA THR A 33 62.57 -28.94 -17.62
C THR A 33 61.42 -29.65 -16.87
N SER A 34 61.74 -30.70 -16.09
CA SER A 34 60.80 -31.47 -15.32
C SER A 34 60.23 -30.72 -14.07
N LYS A 35 61.04 -29.93 -13.38
CA LYS A 35 60.58 -29.14 -12.23
C LYS A 35 59.67 -27.97 -12.67
N ARG A 36 60.03 -27.26 -13.75
CA ARG A 36 59.18 -26.16 -14.29
C ARG A 36 57.83 -26.66 -14.84
N ARG A 37 57.77 -27.83 -15.46
CA ARG A 37 56.52 -28.41 -15.90
C ARG A 37 55.62 -28.84 -14.74
N LYS A 38 56.17 -29.42 -13.67
CA LYS A 38 55.41 -29.79 -12.46
C LYS A 38 54.88 -28.57 -11.68
N THR A 39 55.65 -27.48 -11.55
CA THR A 39 55.16 -26.26 -10.96
C THR A 39 54.11 -25.57 -11.79
N LEU A 40 54.23 -25.53 -13.11
CA LEU A 40 53.23 -24.97 -14.01
C LEU A 40 51.90 -25.76 -13.97
N THR A 41 51.97 -27.12 -13.93
CA THR A 41 50.78 -27.96 -13.81
C THR A 41 50.09 -27.79 -12.44
N LEU A 42 50.84 -27.65 -11.36
CA LEU A 42 50.29 -27.40 -10.03
C LEU A 42 49.63 -26.02 -9.92
N THR A 43 50.24 -24.99 -10.52
CA THR A 43 49.62 -23.62 -10.53
C THR A 43 48.38 -23.58 -11.40
N LEU A 44 48.35 -24.22 -12.56
CA LEU A 44 47.17 -24.35 -13.42
C LEU A 44 46.06 -25.16 -12.74
N ALA A 45 46.39 -26.24 -12.06
CA ALA A 45 45.44 -27.03 -11.28
C ALA A 45 44.86 -26.21 -10.10
N GLY A 46 45.68 -25.45 -9.38
CA GLY A 46 45.27 -24.56 -8.33
C GLY A 46 44.33 -23.44 -8.84
N LEU A 47 44.68 -22.83 -9.99
CA LEU A 47 43.81 -21.83 -10.64
C LEU A 47 42.48 -22.43 -11.09
N ALA A 48 42.47 -23.64 -11.64
CA ALA A 48 41.25 -24.34 -12.03
C ALA A 48 40.36 -24.63 -10.82
N VAL A 49 40.90 -25.06 -9.69
CA VAL A 49 40.16 -25.29 -8.46
C VAL A 49 39.56 -23.97 -7.92
N VAL A 50 40.33 -22.88 -7.96
CA VAL A 50 39.81 -21.53 -7.53
C VAL A 50 38.71 -21.10 -8.49
N LEU A 51 38.85 -21.22 -9.78
CA LEU A 51 37.83 -20.86 -10.76
C LEU A 51 36.58 -21.75 -10.61
N LEU A 52 36.75 -23.05 -10.39
CA LEU A 52 35.62 -23.94 -10.13
C LEU A 52 34.90 -23.60 -8.83
N GLY A 53 35.64 -23.28 -7.79
CA GLY A 53 35.10 -22.82 -6.51
C GLY A 53 34.34 -21.49 -6.66
N ALA A 54 34.91 -20.53 -7.38
CA ALA A 54 34.27 -19.25 -7.66
C ALA A 54 33.00 -19.39 -8.50
N THR A 55 33.02 -20.19 -9.56
CA THR A 55 31.83 -20.43 -10.42
C THR A 55 30.74 -21.16 -9.64
N THR A 56 31.09 -22.17 -8.84
CA THR A 56 30.14 -22.89 -7.99
C THR A 56 29.50 -21.98 -6.96
N SER A 57 30.32 -21.17 -6.25
CA SER A 57 29.83 -20.21 -5.27
C SER A 57 28.90 -19.16 -5.90
N THR A 58 29.26 -18.65 -7.07
CA THR A 58 28.43 -17.68 -7.81
C THR A 58 27.09 -18.32 -8.25
N ALA A 59 27.11 -19.57 -8.73
CA ALA A 59 25.91 -20.29 -9.13
C ALA A 59 24.97 -20.56 -7.94
N LEU A 60 25.52 -20.95 -6.79
CA LEU A 60 24.76 -21.17 -5.55
C LEU A 60 24.17 -19.85 -5.02
N TRP A 61 24.96 -18.77 -5.02
CA TRP A 61 24.48 -17.45 -4.65
C TRP A 61 23.34 -16.99 -5.57
N TYR A 62 23.52 -17.14 -6.89
CA TYR A 62 22.52 -16.73 -7.87
C TYR A 62 21.22 -17.53 -7.71
N SER A 63 21.31 -18.86 -7.55
CA SER A 63 20.15 -19.72 -7.32
C SER A 63 19.38 -19.33 -6.05
N TRP A 64 20.10 -18.97 -4.98
CA TRP A 64 19.48 -18.44 -3.78
C TRP A 64 18.87 -17.06 -4.01
N ALA A 65 19.54 -16.17 -4.73
CA ALA A 65 19.14 -14.78 -4.91
C ALA A 65 17.91 -14.60 -5.81
N ILE A 66 17.64 -15.54 -6.73
CA ILE A 66 16.43 -15.56 -7.57
C ILE A 66 15.25 -16.30 -6.92
N GLY A 67 15.47 -17.02 -5.82
CA GLY A 67 14.42 -17.71 -5.09
C GLY A 67 13.53 -16.75 -4.30
N ALA A 68 12.38 -17.24 -3.87
CA ALA A 68 11.43 -16.49 -3.05
C ALA A 68 12.07 -15.90 -1.78
N PRO A 69 11.84 -14.62 -1.45
CA PRO A 69 12.38 -13.99 -0.25
C PRO A 69 11.95 -14.66 1.06
N SER A 70 10.69 -15.05 1.15
CA SER A 70 10.10 -15.70 2.33
C SER A 70 8.97 -16.65 1.92
N ASP A 71 8.40 -17.36 2.90
CA ASP A 71 7.20 -18.20 2.70
C ASP A 71 5.90 -17.43 3.03
N GLU A 72 5.99 -16.11 3.22
CA GLU A 72 4.85 -15.26 3.55
C GLU A 72 3.93 -15.06 2.35
N GLU A 73 2.63 -15.31 2.54
CA GLU A 73 1.60 -15.15 1.49
C GLU A 73 1.00 -13.72 1.43
N ARG A 74 1.68 -12.75 2.01
CA ARG A 74 1.28 -11.36 1.96
C ARG A 74 1.16 -10.88 0.50
N GLN A 75 0.03 -10.28 0.16
CA GLN A 75 -0.17 -9.63 -1.13
C GLN A 75 0.38 -8.20 -1.09
N VAL A 76 1.14 -7.84 -2.11
CA VAL A 76 1.74 -6.52 -2.28
C VAL A 76 1.37 -5.98 -3.64
N ARG A 77 0.71 -4.84 -3.66
CA ARG A 77 0.42 -4.11 -4.89
C ARG A 77 1.68 -3.42 -5.41
N VAL A 78 2.03 -3.67 -6.65
CA VAL A 78 3.15 -3.03 -7.36
C VAL A 78 2.64 -2.42 -8.65
N VAL A 79 2.88 -1.13 -8.84
CA VAL A 79 2.55 -0.42 -10.08
C VAL A 79 3.82 -0.18 -10.88
N VAL A 80 3.80 -0.60 -12.14
CA VAL A 80 4.86 -0.34 -13.12
C VAL A 80 4.34 0.67 -14.11
N GLU A 81 4.95 1.86 -14.12
CA GLU A 81 4.55 2.96 -14.98
C GLU A 81 5.07 2.79 -16.42
N PRO A 82 4.37 3.35 -17.42
CA PRO A 82 4.89 3.40 -18.77
C PRO A 82 6.23 4.14 -18.85
N GLY A 83 7.29 3.42 -19.22
CA GLY A 83 8.64 3.95 -19.32
C GLY A 83 9.58 3.53 -18.18
N ASP A 84 9.09 2.80 -17.20
CA ASP A 84 9.93 2.23 -16.16
C ASP A 84 10.97 1.29 -16.73
N THR A 85 12.18 1.41 -16.20
CA THR A 85 13.28 0.52 -16.59
C THR A 85 13.28 -0.75 -15.75
N ALA A 86 13.79 -1.84 -16.29
CA ALA A 86 13.95 -3.08 -15.51
C ALA A 86 14.77 -2.89 -14.22
N THR A 87 15.65 -1.89 -14.19
CA THR A 87 16.43 -1.52 -12.99
C THR A 87 15.55 -0.80 -11.96
N GLY A 88 14.67 0.12 -12.39
CA GLY A 88 13.69 0.77 -11.54
C GLY A 88 12.70 -0.24 -10.96
N ILE A 89 12.17 -1.13 -11.82
CA ILE A 89 11.29 -2.24 -11.38
C ILE A 89 11.98 -3.10 -10.31
N ALA A 90 13.27 -3.46 -10.53
CA ALA A 90 14.04 -4.22 -9.53
C ALA A 90 14.22 -3.46 -8.21
N GLU A 91 14.27 -2.14 -8.25
CA GLU A 91 14.35 -1.28 -7.05
C GLU A 91 13.05 -1.33 -6.26
N THR A 92 11.92 -1.09 -6.93
CA THR A 92 10.57 -1.18 -6.34
C THR A 92 10.30 -2.57 -5.75
N LEU A 93 10.60 -3.63 -6.50
CA LEU A 93 10.40 -5.00 -6.02
C LEU A 93 11.24 -5.30 -4.77
N HIS A 94 12.46 -4.78 -4.71
CA HIS A 94 13.34 -4.98 -3.56
C HIS A 94 12.93 -4.16 -2.34
N GLU A 95 12.45 -2.93 -2.52
CA GLU A 95 11.91 -2.07 -1.45
C GLU A 95 10.68 -2.67 -0.78
N HIS A 96 9.92 -3.44 -1.53
CA HIS A 96 8.75 -4.17 -1.02
C HIS A 96 9.05 -5.60 -0.54
N ASP A 97 10.33 -5.99 -0.43
CA ASP A 97 10.78 -7.33 -0.04
C ASP A 97 10.26 -8.47 -0.95
N LEU A 98 9.97 -8.18 -2.22
CA LEU A 98 9.49 -9.14 -3.21
C LEU A 98 10.62 -9.89 -3.92
N ILE A 99 11.85 -9.39 -3.87
CA ILE A 99 13.04 -10.02 -4.40
C ILE A 99 14.23 -9.84 -3.43
N ARG A 100 15.09 -10.85 -3.35
CA ARG A 100 16.29 -10.80 -2.50
C ARG A 100 17.39 -9.89 -3.03
N SER A 101 17.49 -9.71 -4.35
CA SER A 101 18.60 -9.00 -4.98
C SER A 101 18.22 -8.33 -6.29
N LYS A 102 18.37 -7.00 -6.34
CA LYS A 102 18.24 -6.19 -7.55
C LYS A 102 19.18 -6.66 -8.67
N LEU A 103 20.41 -7.03 -8.28
CA LEU A 103 21.40 -7.54 -9.25
C LEU A 103 20.94 -8.85 -9.87
N ALA A 104 20.46 -9.81 -9.06
CA ALA A 104 20.01 -11.11 -9.54
C ALA A 104 18.81 -10.98 -10.49
N PHE A 105 17.85 -10.10 -10.18
CA PHE A 105 16.72 -9.78 -11.06
C PHE A 105 17.19 -9.22 -12.41
N ASN A 106 18.10 -8.22 -12.38
CA ASN A 106 18.63 -7.63 -13.62
C ASN A 106 19.41 -8.65 -14.45
N VAL A 107 20.20 -9.54 -13.82
CA VAL A 107 20.90 -10.63 -14.52
C VAL A 107 19.90 -11.63 -15.09
N TYR A 108 18.88 -12.01 -14.34
CA TYR A 108 17.83 -12.93 -14.78
C TYR A 108 17.11 -12.40 -16.03
N THR A 109 16.61 -11.16 -15.98
CA THR A 109 15.88 -10.54 -17.10
C THR A 109 16.76 -10.36 -18.35
N GLN A 110 18.08 -10.13 -18.15
CA GLN A 110 19.04 -10.05 -19.25
C GLN A 110 19.31 -11.43 -19.89
N LEU A 111 19.51 -12.48 -19.08
CA LEU A 111 19.81 -13.82 -19.56
C LEU A 111 18.61 -14.48 -20.25
N THR A 112 17.41 -14.23 -19.75
CA THR A 112 16.16 -14.75 -20.35
C THR A 112 15.64 -13.90 -21.51
N GLY A 113 16.24 -12.74 -21.77
CA GLY A 113 15.79 -11.81 -22.82
C GLY A 113 14.41 -11.20 -22.55
N THR A 114 13.99 -11.15 -21.27
CA THR A 114 12.70 -10.59 -20.84
C THR A 114 12.78 -9.12 -20.46
N ARG A 115 14.00 -8.57 -20.33
CA ARG A 115 14.22 -7.18 -19.87
C ARG A 115 13.39 -6.11 -20.60
N SER A 116 13.18 -6.25 -21.91
CA SER A 116 12.39 -5.32 -22.74
C SER A 116 10.95 -5.76 -22.94
N LYS A 117 10.53 -6.84 -22.27
CA LYS A 117 9.18 -7.41 -22.38
C LYS A 117 8.35 -7.20 -21.13
N LEU A 118 8.96 -6.68 -20.06
CA LEU A 118 8.24 -6.28 -18.86
C LEU A 118 7.23 -5.19 -19.24
N GLN A 119 5.97 -5.39 -18.89
CA GLN A 119 4.89 -4.50 -19.27
C GLN A 119 4.52 -3.56 -18.11
N ALA A 120 4.08 -2.35 -18.46
CA ALA A 120 3.46 -1.43 -17.51
C ALA A 120 2.10 -1.97 -17.08
N GLY A 121 1.76 -1.80 -15.82
CA GLY A 121 0.50 -2.30 -15.25
C GLY A 121 0.54 -2.40 -13.74
N GLY A 122 -0.58 -2.77 -13.15
CA GLY A 122 -0.68 -3.08 -11.73
C GLY A 122 -0.61 -4.59 -11.50
N TYR A 123 0.23 -5.00 -10.58
CA TYR A 123 0.48 -6.39 -10.26
C TYR A 123 0.31 -6.64 -8.77
N VAL A 124 -0.31 -7.74 -8.41
CA VAL A 124 -0.39 -8.21 -7.02
C VAL A 124 0.61 -9.35 -6.84
N LEU A 125 1.68 -9.06 -6.15
CA LEU A 125 2.81 -9.97 -5.96
C LEU A 125 2.93 -10.39 -4.51
N SER A 126 3.64 -11.50 -4.26
CA SER A 126 3.84 -12.01 -2.92
C SER A 126 5.31 -12.40 -2.67
N PRO A 127 5.85 -12.18 -1.45
CA PRO A 127 7.21 -12.58 -1.10
C PRO A 127 7.49 -14.09 -1.21
N ASN A 128 6.47 -14.93 -1.32
CA ASN A 128 6.63 -16.36 -1.56
C ASN A 128 6.84 -16.73 -3.05
N GLN A 129 6.83 -15.75 -3.95
CA GLN A 129 7.11 -15.94 -5.37
C GLN A 129 8.61 -15.81 -5.66
N ASP A 130 9.12 -16.61 -6.57
CA ASP A 130 10.48 -16.47 -7.08
C ASP A 130 10.54 -15.43 -8.22
N VAL A 131 11.76 -14.99 -8.57
CA VAL A 131 11.98 -14.02 -9.64
C VAL A 131 11.41 -14.49 -10.98
N SER A 132 11.42 -15.79 -11.27
CA SER A 132 10.86 -16.33 -12.51
C SER A 132 9.37 -16.08 -12.60
N SER A 133 8.63 -16.44 -11.57
CA SER A 133 7.17 -16.25 -11.47
C SER A 133 6.77 -14.78 -11.57
N ILE A 134 7.51 -13.89 -10.88
CA ILE A 134 7.27 -12.43 -10.94
C ILE A 134 7.50 -11.90 -12.36
N VAL A 135 8.61 -12.29 -13.00
CA VAL A 135 8.95 -11.85 -14.36
C VAL A 135 7.94 -12.38 -15.39
N ASP A 136 7.55 -13.65 -15.28
CA ASP A 136 6.57 -14.25 -16.19
C ASP A 136 5.21 -13.55 -16.09
N HIS A 137 4.77 -13.20 -14.87
CA HIS A 137 3.57 -12.41 -14.64
C HIS A 137 3.68 -11.02 -15.30
N MET A 138 4.77 -10.28 -15.06
CA MET A 138 4.99 -8.98 -15.68
C MET A 138 5.13 -9.02 -17.21
N VAL A 139 5.62 -10.10 -17.77
CA VAL A 139 5.74 -10.30 -19.23
C VAL A 139 4.40 -10.66 -19.86
N SER A 140 3.50 -11.34 -19.14
CA SER A 140 2.14 -11.62 -19.63
C SER A 140 1.35 -10.33 -19.90
N GLY A 141 1.60 -9.29 -19.11
CA GLY A 141 0.87 -8.01 -19.16
C GLY A 141 -0.56 -8.11 -18.65
N GLU A 142 -0.92 -9.23 -18.02
CA GLU A 142 -2.19 -9.37 -17.32
C GLU A 142 -2.12 -8.57 -16.02
N THR A 143 -2.89 -7.50 -15.96
CA THR A 143 -3.03 -6.67 -14.75
C THR A 143 -3.98 -7.33 -13.78
N ASP A 144 -3.63 -7.31 -12.50
CA ASP A 144 -4.46 -7.90 -11.47
C ASP A 144 -5.62 -6.97 -11.08
N GLU A 145 -6.72 -7.59 -10.66
CA GLU A 145 -7.81 -6.91 -9.98
C GLU A 145 -7.69 -7.15 -8.46
N ILE A 146 -8.03 -6.11 -7.70
CA ILE A 146 -8.14 -6.19 -6.24
C ILE A 146 -9.54 -5.80 -5.80
N ASP A 147 -10.05 -6.49 -4.80
CA ASP A 147 -11.29 -6.12 -4.11
C ASP A 147 -10.92 -5.37 -2.83
N LEU A 148 -11.16 -4.05 -2.83
CA LEU A 148 -10.88 -3.18 -1.69
C LEU A 148 -12.18 -2.94 -0.93
N THR A 149 -12.23 -3.38 0.32
CA THR A 149 -13.41 -3.24 1.19
C THR A 149 -13.25 -2.07 2.13
N ILE A 150 -14.19 -1.14 2.09
CA ILE A 150 -14.30 -0.01 3.01
C ILE A 150 -15.42 -0.31 4.01
N PRO A 151 -15.09 -0.64 5.27
CA PRO A 151 -16.10 -0.86 6.30
C PRO A 151 -16.78 0.44 6.74
N PRO A 152 -18.02 0.39 7.25
CA PRO A 152 -18.67 1.55 7.84
C PRO A 152 -18.13 1.85 9.25
N GLY A 153 -18.25 3.10 9.66
CA GLY A 153 -17.91 3.59 11.00
C GLY A 153 -16.43 3.96 11.16
N LEU A 154 -15.64 3.99 10.09
CA LEU A 154 -14.25 4.40 10.11
C LEU A 154 -14.09 5.91 9.95
N THR A 155 -13.16 6.49 10.71
CA THR A 155 -12.67 7.85 10.51
C THR A 155 -11.74 7.91 9.30
N LEU A 156 -11.46 9.12 8.81
CA LEU A 156 -10.52 9.31 7.70
C LEU A 156 -9.11 8.82 8.05
N ASP A 157 -8.68 8.96 9.31
CA ASP A 157 -7.41 8.43 9.80
C ASP A 157 -7.36 6.89 9.84
N GLU A 158 -8.48 6.26 10.18
CA GLU A 158 -8.61 4.80 10.14
C GLU A 158 -8.64 4.29 8.70
N LEU A 159 -9.32 5.00 7.80
CA LEU A 159 -9.30 4.72 6.36
C LEU A 159 -7.90 4.86 5.76
N ARG A 160 -7.13 5.89 6.17
CA ARG A 160 -5.72 6.03 5.80
C ARG A 160 -4.91 4.78 6.14
N LYS A 161 -5.05 4.27 7.36
CA LYS A 161 -4.37 3.05 7.80
C LYS A 161 -4.82 1.82 7.02
N SER A 162 -6.11 1.73 6.70
CA SER A 162 -6.65 0.64 5.88
C SER A 162 -6.06 0.67 4.48
N PHE A 163 -6.09 1.81 3.79
CA PHE A 163 -5.52 1.94 2.43
C PHE A 163 -4.02 1.68 2.40
N PHE A 164 -3.30 2.09 3.44
CA PHE A 164 -1.88 1.75 3.56
C PHE A 164 -1.66 0.23 3.70
N ALA A 165 -2.49 -0.45 4.50
CA ALA A 165 -2.46 -1.91 4.63
C ALA A 165 -2.85 -2.64 3.33
N ASP A 166 -3.71 -2.02 2.51
CA ASP A 166 -4.12 -2.52 1.19
C ASP A 166 -3.08 -2.22 0.08
N GLY A 167 -1.93 -1.65 0.43
CA GLY A 167 -0.77 -1.47 -0.45
C GLY A 167 -0.72 -0.14 -1.19
N PHE A 168 -1.48 0.88 -0.77
CA PHE A 168 -1.28 2.26 -1.23
C PHE A 168 -0.17 2.92 -0.42
N SER A 169 0.70 3.67 -1.08
CA SER A 169 1.73 4.46 -0.40
C SER A 169 1.12 5.66 0.33
N GLU A 170 1.80 6.16 1.34
CA GLU A 170 1.42 7.40 2.04
C GLU A 170 1.24 8.58 1.07
N ALA A 171 2.09 8.68 0.04
CA ALA A 171 2.02 9.74 -0.97
C ALA A 171 0.76 9.63 -1.84
N GLU A 172 0.35 8.42 -2.25
CA GLU A 172 -0.90 8.20 -2.99
C GLU A 172 -2.12 8.57 -2.14
N ILE A 173 -2.10 8.20 -0.86
CA ILE A 173 -3.19 8.52 0.08
C ILE A 173 -3.27 10.02 0.31
N ASP A 174 -2.15 10.70 0.57
CA ASP A 174 -2.10 12.15 0.74
C ASP A 174 -2.58 12.89 -0.50
N GLN A 175 -2.15 12.46 -1.68
CA GLN A 175 -2.61 13.02 -2.94
C GLN A 175 -4.12 12.88 -3.10
N ALA A 176 -4.67 11.69 -2.85
CA ALA A 176 -6.11 11.43 -2.99
C ALA A 176 -6.91 12.22 -1.95
N PHE A 177 -6.49 12.29 -0.69
CA PHE A 177 -7.23 12.97 0.37
C PHE A 177 -7.15 14.49 0.27
N SER A 178 -6.08 15.05 -0.32
CA SER A 178 -5.90 16.49 -0.52
C SER A 178 -6.38 17.00 -1.88
N ALA A 179 -6.74 16.11 -2.80
CA ALA A 179 -7.23 16.48 -4.12
C ALA A 179 -8.55 17.26 -4.06
N SER A 180 -8.75 18.10 -5.06
CA SER A 180 -10.02 18.80 -5.23
C SER A 180 -10.92 17.99 -6.17
N TYR A 181 -12.08 17.61 -5.67
CA TYR A 181 -13.10 16.88 -6.42
C TYR A 181 -14.29 17.78 -6.73
N ASP A 182 -14.65 17.92 -8.00
CA ASP A 182 -15.86 18.63 -8.43
C ASP A 182 -17.03 17.62 -8.53
N HIS A 183 -17.68 17.38 -7.39
CA HIS A 183 -18.73 16.37 -7.28
C HIS A 183 -19.96 16.91 -6.53
N PRO A 184 -21.22 16.64 -6.98
CA PRO A 184 -22.45 17.13 -6.33
C PRO A 184 -22.57 16.73 -4.86
N LEU A 185 -22.09 15.55 -4.47
CA LEU A 185 -22.04 15.09 -3.09
C LEU A 185 -21.33 16.09 -2.17
N LEU A 186 -20.28 16.71 -2.68
CA LEU A 186 -19.40 17.62 -1.93
C LEU A 186 -19.82 19.09 -2.00
N ALA A 187 -20.85 19.41 -2.79
CA ALA A 187 -21.26 20.79 -3.09
C ALA A 187 -21.63 21.62 -1.83
N SER A 188 -22.10 20.98 -0.78
CA SER A 188 -22.45 21.65 0.49
C SER A 188 -21.37 21.52 1.58
N ARG A 189 -20.24 20.88 1.29
CA ARG A 189 -19.10 20.75 2.20
C ARG A 189 -18.44 22.12 2.40
N PRO A 190 -18.14 22.53 3.62
CA PRO A 190 -17.44 23.79 3.88
C PRO A 190 -16.08 23.83 3.17
N ALA A 191 -15.70 25.00 2.69
CA ALA A 191 -14.40 25.20 2.08
C ALA A 191 -13.27 24.88 3.09
N GLY A 192 -12.31 24.04 2.65
CA GLY A 192 -11.20 23.61 3.50
C GLY A 192 -11.52 22.45 4.46
N ALA A 193 -12.76 21.95 4.51
CA ALA A 193 -13.04 20.70 5.21
C ALA A 193 -12.43 19.52 4.44
N ASP A 194 -12.04 18.47 5.15
CA ASP A 194 -11.53 17.22 4.59
C ASP A 194 -12.65 16.31 4.04
N LEU A 195 -12.32 15.07 3.70
CA LEU A 195 -13.26 14.07 3.17
C LEU A 195 -13.89 13.21 4.28
N GLU A 196 -13.78 13.59 5.56
CA GLU A 196 -14.38 12.82 6.65
C GLU A 196 -15.87 12.57 6.40
N GLY A 197 -16.28 11.30 6.49
CA GLY A 197 -17.67 10.88 6.29
C GLY A 197 -18.14 10.78 4.83
N TYR A 198 -17.33 11.17 3.84
CA TYR A 198 -17.76 11.18 2.45
C TYR A 198 -17.37 9.91 1.65
N ILE A 199 -16.53 9.06 2.19
CA ILE A 199 -16.09 7.83 1.55
C ILE A 199 -17.10 6.72 1.86
N TYR A 200 -17.85 6.28 0.84
CA TYR A 200 -18.96 5.34 1.01
C TYR A 200 -18.46 3.93 1.30
N PRO A 201 -19.02 3.25 2.33
CA PRO A 201 -18.62 1.90 2.69
C PRO A 201 -19.19 0.88 1.70
N GLU A 202 -18.30 0.25 0.95
CA GLU A 202 -18.63 -0.78 -0.05
C GLU A 202 -17.36 -1.60 -0.36
N THR A 203 -17.50 -2.67 -1.10
CA THR A 203 -16.37 -3.40 -1.70
C THR A 203 -16.20 -2.97 -3.14
N TYR A 204 -15.08 -2.31 -3.41
CA TYR A 204 -14.75 -1.77 -4.73
C TYR A 204 -13.76 -2.69 -5.45
N ARG A 205 -14.18 -3.26 -6.56
CA ARG A 205 -13.27 -3.94 -7.48
C ARG A 205 -12.55 -2.91 -8.33
N MET A 206 -11.23 -2.98 -8.37
CA MET A 206 -10.38 -2.09 -9.14
C MET A 206 -9.18 -2.81 -9.73
N ASN A 207 -8.67 -2.31 -10.86
CA ASN A 207 -7.37 -2.80 -11.35
C ASN A 207 -6.25 -2.29 -10.41
N ALA A 208 -5.22 -3.11 -10.21
CA ALA A 208 -4.13 -2.78 -9.31
C ALA A 208 -3.32 -1.53 -9.73
N ASN A 209 -3.45 -1.06 -10.98
CA ASN A 209 -2.85 0.20 -11.45
C ASN A 209 -3.76 1.43 -11.29
N GLN A 210 -5.02 1.28 -10.87
CA GLN A 210 -5.88 2.42 -10.61
C GLN A 210 -5.41 3.21 -9.39
N THR A 211 -5.56 4.52 -9.46
CA THR A 211 -5.21 5.42 -8.36
C THR A 211 -6.27 5.40 -7.25
N LEU A 212 -5.87 5.76 -6.03
CA LEU A 212 -6.82 5.92 -4.94
C LEU A 212 -7.82 7.06 -5.24
N GLY A 213 -7.39 8.11 -5.95
CA GLY A 213 -8.27 9.20 -6.37
C GLY A 213 -9.42 8.73 -7.23
N GLU A 214 -9.18 7.88 -8.23
CA GLU A 214 -10.22 7.27 -9.06
C GLU A 214 -11.17 6.38 -8.26
N LEU A 215 -10.67 5.70 -7.24
CA LEU A 215 -11.52 4.93 -6.32
C LEU A 215 -12.41 5.86 -5.49
N LEU A 216 -11.88 6.98 -4.98
CA LEU A 216 -12.67 7.95 -4.22
C LEU A 216 -13.77 8.58 -5.09
N GLU A 217 -13.51 8.93 -6.35
CA GLU A 217 -14.53 9.42 -7.28
C GLU A 217 -15.66 8.39 -7.45
N ARG A 218 -15.33 7.13 -7.67
CA ARG A 218 -16.35 6.06 -7.74
C ARG A 218 -17.12 5.90 -6.43
N SER A 219 -16.47 6.10 -5.30
CA SER A 219 -17.11 6.07 -3.99
C SER A 219 -18.08 7.24 -3.81
N PHE A 220 -17.74 8.43 -4.31
CA PHE A 220 -18.65 9.58 -4.31
C PHE A 220 -19.83 9.37 -5.24
N ASP A 221 -19.60 8.82 -6.45
CA ASP A 221 -20.66 8.44 -7.39
C ASP A 221 -21.64 7.46 -6.74
N GLU A 222 -21.14 6.42 -6.11
CA GLU A 222 -21.99 5.41 -5.44
C GLU A 222 -22.76 6.02 -4.28
N PHE A 223 -22.12 6.84 -3.45
CA PHE A 223 -22.77 7.53 -2.35
C PHE A 223 -23.92 8.42 -2.88
N TYR A 224 -23.63 9.25 -3.87
CA TYR A 224 -24.60 10.17 -4.42
C TYR A 224 -25.76 9.44 -5.11
N ARG A 225 -25.46 8.36 -5.84
CA ARG A 225 -26.44 7.47 -6.45
C ARG A 225 -27.41 6.91 -5.40
N VAL A 226 -26.90 6.44 -4.26
CA VAL A 226 -27.75 5.93 -3.16
C VAL A 226 -28.64 7.03 -2.60
N LEU A 227 -28.12 8.24 -2.41
CA LEU A 227 -28.92 9.38 -1.93
C LEU A 227 -30.07 9.72 -2.89
N GLU A 228 -29.84 9.68 -4.20
CA GLU A 228 -30.84 9.96 -5.23
C GLU A 228 -31.87 8.84 -5.35
N GLU A 229 -31.43 7.59 -5.59
CA GLU A 229 -32.31 6.45 -5.83
C GLU A 229 -33.24 6.16 -4.64
N LYS A 230 -32.73 6.35 -3.42
CA LYS A 230 -33.49 6.19 -2.17
C LYS A 230 -34.29 7.44 -1.79
N LYS A 231 -34.20 8.53 -2.57
CA LYS A 231 -34.86 9.81 -2.32
C LYS A 231 -34.47 10.48 -0.99
N TYR A 232 -33.27 10.19 -0.49
CA TYR A 232 -32.80 10.77 0.77
C TYR A 232 -32.56 12.29 0.63
N LEU A 233 -32.13 12.77 -0.54
CA LEU A 233 -31.92 14.18 -0.82
C LEU A 233 -33.22 15.01 -0.62
N GLU A 234 -34.36 14.51 -1.12
CA GLU A 234 -35.64 15.15 -0.94
C GLU A 234 -36.07 15.23 0.54
N GLU A 235 -35.82 14.15 1.28
CA GLU A 235 -36.18 14.08 2.69
C GLU A 235 -35.26 14.95 3.56
N TYR A 236 -33.98 15.04 3.25
CA TYR A 236 -33.05 15.98 3.93
C TYR A 236 -33.49 17.42 3.68
N GLN A 237 -33.81 17.78 2.44
CA GLN A 237 -34.30 19.10 2.09
C GLN A 237 -35.60 19.47 2.81
N LYS A 238 -36.57 18.55 2.94
CA LYS A 238 -37.79 18.76 3.71
C LYS A 238 -37.54 19.06 5.18
N ARG A 239 -36.42 18.56 5.72
CA ARG A 239 -35.97 18.80 7.09
C ARG A 239 -35.07 20.03 7.22
N GLY A 240 -34.81 20.75 6.13
CA GLY A 240 -33.90 21.89 6.11
C GLY A 240 -32.42 21.53 6.25
N LEU A 241 -32.05 20.28 5.95
CA LEU A 241 -30.67 19.82 6.04
C LEU A 241 -30.01 19.88 4.66
N SER A 242 -28.80 20.43 4.59
CA SER A 242 -27.89 20.21 3.45
C SER A 242 -27.36 18.78 3.46
N ILE A 243 -26.75 18.33 2.35
CA ILE A 243 -26.09 17.02 2.30
C ILE A 243 -25.02 16.94 3.42
N HIS A 244 -24.19 17.97 3.58
CA HIS A 244 -23.17 18.01 4.63
C HIS A 244 -23.75 17.83 6.03
N GLN A 245 -24.86 18.52 6.35
CA GLN A 245 -25.53 18.41 7.65
C GLN A 245 -26.14 17.03 7.88
N ALA A 246 -26.74 16.45 6.83
CA ALA A 246 -27.33 15.12 6.90
C ALA A 246 -26.26 14.02 7.09
N VAL A 247 -25.15 14.12 6.35
CA VAL A 247 -24.00 13.22 6.49
C VAL A 247 -23.34 13.36 7.88
N THR A 248 -23.20 14.60 8.36
CA THR A 248 -22.72 14.87 9.74
C THR A 248 -23.61 14.18 10.78
N LEU A 249 -24.92 14.35 10.68
CA LEU A 249 -25.85 13.72 11.63
C LEU A 249 -25.83 12.19 11.50
N ALA A 250 -25.80 11.64 10.28
CA ALA A 250 -25.74 10.21 10.04
C ALA A 250 -24.45 9.57 10.59
N SER A 251 -23.32 10.29 10.54
CA SER A 251 -22.06 9.79 11.11
C SER A 251 -22.12 9.69 12.65
N ILE A 252 -22.81 10.62 13.30
CA ILE A 252 -23.05 10.56 14.74
C ILE A 252 -23.96 9.37 15.07
N VAL A 253 -25.08 9.22 14.36
CA VAL A 253 -26.00 8.07 14.51
C VAL A 253 -25.27 6.74 14.33
N GLN A 254 -24.37 6.65 13.33
CA GLN A 254 -23.54 5.47 13.07
C GLN A 254 -22.65 5.09 14.25
N LYS A 255 -22.06 6.08 14.90
CA LYS A 255 -21.14 5.88 16.03
C LYS A 255 -21.87 5.61 17.34
N GLU A 256 -23.15 6.01 17.46
CA GLU A 256 -23.97 5.75 18.66
C GLU A 256 -24.54 4.33 18.67
N VAL A 257 -25.12 3.88 17.57
CA VAL A 257 -25.79 2.58 17.50
C VAL A 257 -25.64 1.94 16.12
N THR A 258 -25.56 0.61 16.10
CA THR A 258 -25.41 -0.17 14.86
C THR A 258 -26.72 -0.81 14.37
N ASN A 259 -27.71 -0.98 15.27
CA ASN A 259 -28.99 -1.55 14.91
C ASN A 259 -29.83 -0.57 14.08
N PRO A 260 -30.32 -0.91 12.87
CA PRO A 260 -31.04 0.01 11.99
C PRO A 260 -32.34 0.58 12.61
N THR A 261 -33.04 -0.18 13.46
CA THR A 261 -34.26 0.30 14.14
C THR A 261 -33.90 1.38 15.17
N ASP A 262 -32.86 1.13 15.96
CA ASP A 262 -32.38 2.07 16.95
C ASP A 262 -31.78 3.32 16.29
N GLN A 263 -31.10 3.18 15.13
CA GLN A 263 -30.60 4.30 14.36
C GLN A 263 -31.73 5.27 13.98
N LYS A 264 -32.88 4.77 13.54
CA LYS A 264 -34.05 5.61 13.21
C LYS A 264 -34.59 6.35 14.44
N GLN A 265 -34.54 5.69 15.60
CA GLN A 265 -35.02 6.30 16.84
C GLN A 265 -34.00 7.31 17.40
N VAL A 266 -32.70 7.03 17.33
CA VAL A 266 -31.62 7.97 17.69
C VAL A 266 -31.65 9.19 16.77
N ALA A 267 -31.83 8.99 15.47
CA ALA A 267 -32.00 10.10 14.52
C ALA A 267 -33.23 10.98 14.85
N GLN A 268 -34.34 10.37 15.30
CA GLN A 268 -35.52 11.12 15.78
C GLN A 268 -35.16 11.99 17.01
N VAL A 269 -34.43 11.43 17.98
CA VAL A 269 -34.00 12.19 19.17
C VAL A 269 -33.12 13.38 18.78
N PHE A 270 -32.11 13.15 17.94
CA PHE A 270 -31.19 14.22 17.55
C PHE A 270 -31.87 15.31 16.71
N LEU A 271 -32.73 14.93 15.74
CA LEU A 271 -33.51 15.89 14.95
C LEU A 271 -34.45 16.72 15.82
N LYS A 272 -35.09 16.09 16.82
CA LYS A 272 -35.92 16.81 17.75
C LYS A 272 -35.12 17.78 18.62
N ARG A 273 -33.98 17.34 19.17
CA ARG A 273 -33.08 18.23 19.94
C ARG A 273 -32.61 19.42 19.10
N LEU A 274 -32.22 19.20 17.83
CA LEU A 274 -31.83 20.28 16.90
C LEU A 274 -32.98 21.29 16.72
N ASN A 275 -34.19 20.78 16.45
CA ASN A 275 -35.37 21.63 16.25
C ASN A 275 -35.75 22.43 17.52
N ASP A 276 -35.54 21.86 18.70
CA ASP A 276 -35.84 22.47 19.99
C ASP A 276 -34.68 23.36 20.48
N GLY A 277 -33.58 23.50 19.70
CA GLY A 277 -32.39 24.28 20.09
C GLY A 277 -31.57 23.67 21.22
N MET A 278 -31.76 22.39 21.51
CA MET A 278 -31.02 21.64 22.50
C MET A 278 -29.65 21.20 21.96
N MET A 279 -28.68 21.08 22.87
CA MET A 279 -27.40 20.40 22.53
C MET A 279 -27.65 18.94 22.20
N LEU A 280 -26.90 18.40 21.20
CA LEU A 280 -27.01 16.96 20.87
C LEU A 280 -26.56 16.07 22.04
N GLY A 281 -25.52 16.47 22.76
CA GLY A 281 -25.04 15.79 23.96
C GLY A 281 -24.49 14.39 23.69
N SER A 282 -23.95 14.17 22.51
CA SER A 282 -23.40 12.88 22.06
C SER A 282 -21.93 12.75 22.45
N ASP A 283 -21.57 11.66 23.12
CA ASP A 283 -20.21 11.42 23.61
C ASP A 283 -19.25 11.08 22.48
N VAL A 284 -19.69 10.39 21.46
CA VAL A 284 -18.86 10.03 20.31
C VAL A 284 -18.25 11.24 19.61
N THR A 285 -18.87 12.40 19.75
CA THR A 285 -18.39 13.66 19.13
C THR A 285 -17.18 14.26 19.86
N PHE A 286 -17.13 14.23 21.19
CA PHE A 286 -15.93 14.68 21.90
C PHE A 286 -14.83 13.60 21.91
N ILE A 287 -15.20 12.32 21.84
CA ILE A 287 -14.24 11.22 21.66
C ILE A 287 -13.49 11.39 20.35
N TYR A 288 -14.21 11.58 19.24
CA TYR A 288 -13.61 11.89 17.93
C TYR A 288 -12.69 13.12 18.01
N ALA A 289 -13.17 14.22 18.63
CA ALA A 289 -12.35 15.41 18.76
C ALA A 289 -11.06 15.16 19.56
N ALA A 290 -11.13 14.37 20.63
CA ALA A 290 -9.97 14.02 21.43
C ALA A 290 -8.94 13.20 20.63
N GLU A 291 -9.40 12.24 19.83
CA GLU A 291 -8.55 11.46 18.93
C GLU A 291 -7.83 12.37 17.92
N GLN A 292 -8.56 13.29 17.28
CA GLN A 292 -7.98 14.24 16.32
C GLN A 292 -6.96 15.19 16.94
N MET A 293 -7.14 15.53 18.23
CA MET A 293 -6.26 16.45 18.96
C MET A 293 -5.12 15.73 19.72
N GLY A 294 -5.13 14.40 19.77
CA GLY A 294 -4.24 13.62 20.64
C GLY A 294 -4.43 13.97 22.14
N ALA A 295 -5.67 14.27 22.53
CA ALA A 295 -6.04 14.71 23.88
C ALA A 295 -6.82 13.63 24.63
N GLU A 296 -7.02 13.82 25.93
CA GLU A 296 -7.88 12.96 26.74
C GLU A 296 -9.35 13.20 26.37
N ALA A 297 -10.09 12.12 26.13
CA ALA A 297 -11.51 12.17 25.82
C ALA A 297 -12.33 12.44 27.09
N THR A 298 -12.71 13.69 27.28
CA THR A 298 -13.53 14.13 28.43
C THR A 298 -14.74 14.95 27.97
N PRO A 299 -15.88 14.90 28.69
CA PRO A 299 -17.05 15.73 28.40
C PRO A 299 -16.76 17.24 28.44
N GLY A 300 -15.70 17.65 29.14
CA GLY A 300 -15.26 19.05 29.25
C GLY A 300 -14.35 19.51 28.11
N LEU A 301 -13.96 18.64 27.17
CA LEU A 301 -13.03 18.96 26.07
C LEU A 301 -13.47 20.22 25.30
N ASP A 302 -12.56 21.16 25.11
CA ASP A 302 -12.82 22.40 24.37
C ASP A 302 -12.57 22.16 22.87
N SER A 303 -13.65 21.83 22.17
CA SER A 303 -13.65 21.55 20.74
C SER A 303 -14.99 21.92 20.11
N PRO A 304 -15.01 22.44 18.88
CA PRO A 304 -16.25 22.69 18.14
C PRO A 304 -17.03 21.39 17.82
N TYR A 305 -16.38 20.24 17.89
CA TYR A 305 -17.03 18.94 17.77
C TYR A 305 -17.74 18.48 19.05
N ASN A 306 -17.41 19.05 20.22
CA ASN A 306 -18.03 18.62 21.48
C ASN A 306 -19.48 19.07 21.61
N THR A 307 -20.42 18.24 21.19
CA THR A 307 -21.86 18.53 21.23
C THR A 307 -22.48 18.52 22.63
N ARG A 308 -21.69 18.27 23.68
CA ARG A 308 -22.07 18.54 25.09
C ARG A 308 -21.82 19.97 25.50
N LYS A 309 -21.04 20.73 24.71
CA LYS A 309 -20.70 22.16 24.99
C LYS A 309 -21.22 23.09 23.91
N VAL A 310 -21.33 22.61 22.67
CA VAL A 310 -21.73 23.42 21.52
C VAL A 310 -23.12 22.98 21.04
N SER A 311 -24.00 23.98 20.82
CA SER A 311 -25.34 23.73 20.27
C SER A 311 -25.29 23.51 18.76
N GLY A 312 -26.21 22.70 18.26
CA GLY A 312 -26.30 22.37 16.82
C GLY A 312 -25.43 21.18 16.42
N LEU A 313 -25.22 21.03 15.12
CA LEU A 313 -24.33 20.01 14.56
C LEU A 313 -22.87 20.45 14.72
N PRO A 314 -21.94 19.50 14.87
CA PRO A 314 -20.52 19.80 14.80
C PRO A 314 -20.12 20.28 13.39
N PRO A 315 -18.88 20.79 13.19
CA PRO A 315 -18.43 21.33 11.90
C PRO A 315 -18.51 20.36 10.72
N GLY A 316 -18.42 19.06 10.98
CA GLY A 316 -18.45 18.02 9.97
C GLY A 316 -18.70 16.61 10.52
N PRO A 317 -18.74 15.61 9.65
CA PRO A 317 -18.86 14.20 10.03
C PRO A 317 -17.72 13.75 10.93
N ILE A 318 -17.91 12.62 11.60
CA ILE A 318 -16.94 12.01 12.54
C ILE A 318 -16.57 10.58 12.15
N ALA A 319 -17.13 10.07 11.09
CA ALA A 319 -16.84 8.76 10.49
C ALA A 319 -17.61 8.61 9.18
N ASN A 320 -17.26 7.64 8.34
CA ASN A 320 -18.17 7.16 7.31
C ASN A 320 -19.32 6.36 7.95
N MET A 321 -20.41 6.13 7.20
CA MET A 321 -21.60 5.54 7.78
C MET A 321 -22.23 4.51 6.84
N ASN A 322 -22.89 3.52 7.42
CA ASN A 322 -23.66 2.53 6.67
C ASN A 322 -24.93 3.15 6.03
N PRO A 323 -25.52 2.48 5.03
CA PRO A 323 -26.75 2.94 4.39
C PRO A 323 -27.92 3.15 5.35
N SER A 324 -28.01 2.37 6.45
CA SER A 324 -29.12 2.47 7.41
C SER A 324 -29.03 3.73 8.29
N ALA A 325 -27.81 4.26 8.56
CA ALA A 325 -27.66 5.52 9.27
C ALA A 325 -28.10 6.70 8.38
N LEU A 326 -27.79 6.67 7.08
CA LEU A 326 -28.28 7.65 6.10
C LEU A 326 -29.80 7.60 6.00
N GLU A 327 -30.37 6.39 5.90
CA GLU A 327 -31.83 6.17 5.89
C GLU A 327 -32.48 6.68 7.17
N ALA A 328 -31.85 6.49 8.32
CA ALA A 328 -32.37 6.93 9.61
C ALA A 328 -32.54 8.45 9.70
N VAL A 329 -31.64 9.22 9.11
CA VAL A 329 -31.75 10.68 9.03
C VAL A 329 -32.81 11.10 8.02
N ALA A 330 -32.94 10.39 6.88
CA ALA A 330 -33.97 10.66 5.87
C ALA A 330 -35.38 10.28 6.38
N PHE A 331 -35.51 9.13 7.01
CA PHE A 331 -36.76 8.56 7.49
C PHE A 331 -36.66 8.15 8.97
N PRO A 332 -36.54 9.12 9.89
CA PRO A 332 -36.45 8.84 11.32
C PRO A 332 -37.74 8.17 11.82
N ALA A 333 -37.65 7.47 12.92
CA ALA A 333 -38.81 6.92 13.58
C ALA A 333 -39.76 8.04 14.02
N GLY A 334 -41.04 7.73 14.09
CA GLY A 334 -42.02 8.62 14.70
C GLY A 334 -41.81 8.64 16.23
N GLY A 335 -42.09 9.81 16.82
CA GLY A 335 -42.00 9.94 18.27
C GLY A 335 -41.54 11.33 18.73
N ASP A 336 -41.41 11.46 20.03
CA ASP A 336 -41.06 12.69 20.71
C ASP A 336 -40.00 12.49 21.82
N TYR A 337 -39.21 11.40 21.70
CA TYR A 337 -38.12 11.14 22.63
C TYR A 337 -37.03 12.25 22.54
N LEU A 338 -36.51 12.57 23.69
CA LEU A 338 -35.41 13.54 23.84
C LEU A 338 -34.12 12.93 24.36
N TYR A 339 -34.20 11.72 24.93
CA TYR A 339 -33.09 11.05 25.57
C TYR A 339 -33.02 9.58 25.13
N PHE A 340 -31.83 9.04 25.17
CA PHE A 340 -31.58 7.61 25.05
C PHE A 340 -30.34 7.21 25.86
N VAL A 341 -30.24 5.93 26.22
CA VAL A 341 -29.08 5.33 26.86
C VAL A 341 -28.88 3.93 26.35
N ALA A 342 -27.64 3.56 26.08
CA ALA A 342 -27.28 2.17 25.77
C ALA A 342 -27.27 1.37 27.07
N GLY A 343 -27.88 0.18 27.02
CA GLY A 343 -27.84 -0.76 28.14
C GLY A 343 -26.49 -1.48 28.23
N ASP A 344 -26.15 -1.90 29.46
CA ASP A 344 -24.97 -2.71 29.72
C ASP A 344 -25.31 -4.02 30.44
N GLY A 345 -24.31 -4.90 30.64
CA GLY A 345 -24.51 -6.18 31.32
C GLY A 345 -25.60 -7.04 30.65
N PRO A 346 -26.71 -7.39 31.37
CA PRO A 346 -27.80 -8.16 30.78
C PRO A 346 -28.59 -7.45 29.67
N ASP A 347 -28.48 -6.13 29.62
CA ASP A 347 -29.14 -5.27 28.64
C ASP A 347 -28.19 -4.77 27.54
N ALA A 348 -26.97 -5.28 27.48
CA ALA A 348 -26.00 -4.95 26.44
C ALA A 348 -26.60 -5.14 25.04
N GLY A 349 -26.39 -4.14 24.15
CA GLY A 349 -26.94 -4.14 22.79
C GLY A 349 -28.39 -3.68 22.68
N LYS A 350 -29.04 -3.25 23.78
CA LYS A 350 -30.35 -2.62 23.75
C LYS A 350 -30.21 -1.11 23.96
N THR A 351 -31.11 -0.34 23.36
CA THR A 351 -31.19 1.12 23.56
C THR A 351 -32.52 1.47 24.22
N PHE A 352 -32.47 2.30 25.28
CA PHE A 352 -33.65 2.71 26.04
C PHE A 352 -33.89 4.19 25.79
N PHE A 353 -35.10 4.53 25.36
CA PHE A 353 -35.50 5.90 24.99
C PHE A 353 -36.38 6.52 26.07
N ALA A 354 -36.28 7.84 26.24
CA ALA A 354 -37.05 8.58 27.22
C ALA A 354 -37.48 9.96 26.67
N ARG A 355 -38.63 10.45 27.15
CA ARG A 355 -39.15 11.79 26.81
C ARG A 355 -38.72 12.85 27.78
N THR A 356 -38.52 12.46 29.03
CA THR A 356 -38.15 13.36 30.13
C THR A 356 -36.81 12.95 30.73
N GLU A 357 -36.16 13.91 31.40
CA GLU A 357 -34.92 13.66 32.12
C GLU A 357 -35.11 12.62 33.25
N ALA A 358 -36.24 12.68 33.96
CA ALA A 358 -36.56 11.72 35.00
C ALA A 358 -36.73 10.30 34.51
N GLU A 359 -37.33 10.11 33.30
CA GLU A 359 -37.39 8.79 32.65
C GLU A 359 -35.98 8.33 32.20
N HIS A 360 -35.14 9.24 31.74
CA HIS A 360 -33.78 8.96 31.35
C HIS A 360 -32.92 8.52 32.54
N GLU A 361 -32.99 9.21 33.66
CA GLU A 361 -32.30 8.83 34.90
C GLU A 361 -32.75 7.45 35.41
N ALA A 362 -34.07 7.20 35.32
CA ALA A 362 -34.59 5.85 35.61
C ALA A 362 -34.04 4.75 34.70
N ASN A 363 -33.95 5.02 33.41
CA ASN A 363 -33.33 4.12 32.44
C ASN A 363 -31.83 3.89 32.71
N ILE A 364 -31.08 4.94 33.04
CA ILE A 364 -29.66 4.83 33.42
C ILE A 364 -29.54 3.88 34.64
N THR A 365 -30.30 4.15 35.69
CA THR A 365 -30.26 3.35 36.94
C THR A 365 -30.63 1.87 36.68
N ALA A 366 -31.60 1.64 35.80
CA ALA A 366 -32.07 0.29 35.52
C ALA A 366 -31.18 -0.52 34.60
N HIS A 367 -30.63 0.12 33.57
CA HIS A 367 -30.06 -0.51 32.39
C HIS A 367 -28.59 -0.17 32.05
N CYS A 368 -28.00 0.89 32.66
CA CYS A 368 -26.62 1.27 32.46
C CYS A 368 -25.87 1.37 33.80
N ARG A 369 -25.51 0.19 34.34
CA ARG A 369 -25.00 0.07 35.72
C ARG A 369 -23.47 0.20 35.81
N THR A 370 -22.74 -0.02 34.72
CA THR A 370 -21.29 -0.08 34.70
C THR A 370 -20.70 1.06 33.86
N LEU A 371 -21.30 1.35 32.71
CA LEU A 371 -20.76 2.34 31.77
C LEU A 371 -21.18 3.78 32.09
N CYS A 372 -22.27 3.97 32.83
CA CYS A 372 -22.83 5.28 33.16
C CYS A 372 -22.53 5.76 34.59
N ASN A 373 -21.75 5.01 35.38
CA ASN A 373 -21.35 5.35 36.75
C ASN A 373 -19.92 5.90 36.82
#